data_be95fe50eacb7c6eedc25b7668f26409
#
_entry.id   be95fe50eacb7c6eedc25b7668f26409
#
_cell.length_a   1.000
_cell.length_b   1.000
_cell.length_c   1.000
_cell.angle_alpha   90.00
_cell.angle_beta   90.00
_cell.angle_gamma   90.00
#
_symmetry.space_group_name_H-M   'P 1'
#
loop_
_entity.id
_entity.type
_entity.pdbx_description
1 polymer ?
#
loop_
_entity_poly.entity_id
_entity_poly.type
_entity_poly.pdbx_seq_one_letter_code
_entity_poly.pdbx_strand_id
1 'polypeptide(L)'
;MKKKETKYSLEKEIREALASGRSQKSIYNTLKDGNDDSVLADKVAEYLPLEVRNKTKYYNYIIIFLLVINAALSMNFLVIILAFFLFFYLKEGNGFGYRIMFLFSLLNIMYAFYTDKTGLVLVKTVLWSLLGISGILFYKLVFTNKTISGKVKKDKNDNYIFLD
;
A
#
# COMPACT_ATOMS: atom_id res chain seq x y z
N MET A 1 18.07 16.53 13.85
CA MET A 1 18.52 15.46 12.96
C MET A 1 18.27 14.04 13.49
N LYS A 2 18.43 13.73 14.77
CA LYS A 2 18.20 12.37 15.36
C LYS A 2 16.83 11.70 15.07
N LYS A 3 15.74 12.49 14.93
CA LYS A 3 14.38 11.95 14.75
C LYS A 3 14.11 11.33 13.36
N LYS A 4 14.89 11.68 12.34
CA LYS A 4 14.74 11.17 10.96
C LYS A 4 15.50 9.84 10.75
N GLU A 5 16.65 9.70 11.37
CA GLU A 5 17.46 8.46 11.31
C GLU A 5 16.77 7.30 12.05
N THR A 6 16.18 7.58 13.22
CA THR A 6 15.41 6.58 14.00
C THR A 6 14.19 6.06 13.26
N LYS A 7 13.47 6.90 12.49
CA LYS A 7 12.28 6.49 11.74
C LYS A 7 12.60 5.54 10.58
N TYR A 8 13.68 5.81 9.84
CA TYR A 8 14.12 4.94 8.73
C TYR A 8 14.64 3.60 9.25
N SER A 9 15.34 3.59 10.37
CA SER A 9 15.83 2.40 11.05
C SER A 9 14.65 1.49 11.49
N LEU A 10 13.60 2.06 12.08
CA LEU A 10 12.42 1.32 12.55
C LEU A 10 11.65 0.64 11.40
N GLU A 11 11.41 1.35 10.29
CA GLU A 11 10.71 0.77 9.14
C GLU A 11 11.50 -0.36 8.48
N LYS A 12 12.82 -0.24 8.42
CA LYS A 12 13.70 -1.28 7.92
C LYS A 12 13.65 -2.51 8.82
N GLU A 13 13.73 -2.33 10.13
CA GLU A 13 13.67 -3.41 11.12
C GLU A 13 12.33 -4.16 11.06
N ILE A 14 11.20 -3.46 10.97
CA ILE A 14 9.88 -4.06 10.81
C ILE A 14 9.83 -4.93 9.52
N ARG A 15 10.32 -4.39 8.39
CA ARG A 15 10.30 -5.12 7.11
C ARG A 15 11.18 -6.38 7.14
N GLU A 16 12.37 -6.30 7.70
CA GLU A 16 13.29 -7.43 7.84
C GLU A 16 12.71 -8.51 8.76
N ALA A 17 12.09 -8.11 9.87
CA ALA A 17 11.44 -9.03 10.79
C ALA A 17 10.23 -9.72 10.16
N LEU A 18 9.39 -9.02 9.38
CA LEU A 18 8.28 -9.63 8.63
C LEU A 18 8.78 -10.55 7.51
N ALA A 19 9.86 -10.17 6.83
CA ALA A 19 10.46 -11.00 5.79
C ALA A 19 11.08 -12.30 6.35
N SER A 20 11.52 -12.30 7.61
CA SER A 20 11.97 -13.52 8.33
C SER A 20 10.82 -14.40 8.84
N GLY A 21 9.56 -14.04 8.58
CA GLY A 21 8.38 -14.80 8.96
C GLY A 21 7.85 -14.52 10.37
N ARG A 22 8.33 -13.47 11.05
CA ARG A 22 7.78 -13.08 12.36
C ARG A 22 6.38 -12.46 12.18
N SER A 23 5.45 -12.75 13.12
CA SER A 23 4.11 -12.16 13.10
C SER A 23 4.14 -10.68 13.48
N GLN A 24 3.15 -9.92 12.98
CA GLN A 24 3.00 -8.49 13.33
C GLN A 24 2.91 -8.28 14.84
N LYS A 25 2.16 -9.14 15.55
CA LYS A 25 2.00 -9.07 17.00
C LYS A 25 3.34 -9.28 17.74
N SER A 26 4.14 -10.23 17.30
CA SER A 26 5.48 -10.49 17.89
C SER A 26 6.40 -9.30 17.71
N ILE A 27 6.41 -8.69 16.49
CA ILE A 27 7.24 -7.52 16.19
C ILE A 27 6.81 -6.33 17.03
N TYR A 28 5.50 -6.05 17.10
CA TYR A 28 4.96 -4.98 17.94
C TYR A 28 5.40 -5.14 19.40
N ASN A 29 5.22 -6.34 19.99
CA ASN A 29 5.60 -6.61 21.39
C ASN A 29 7.11 -6.44 21.65
N THR A 30 7.95 -6.73 20.66
CA THR A 30 9.40 -6.57 20.78
C THR A 30 9.82 -5.08 20.72
N LEU A 31 9.12 -4.27 19.92
CA LEU A 31 9.51 -2.89 19.61
C LEU A 31 8.74 -1.83 20.42
N LYS A 32 7.72 -2.24 21.22
CA LYS A 32 6.87 -1.28 21.93
C LYS A 32 7.62 -0.46 22.98
N ASP A 33 8.65 -1.05 23.61
CA ASP A 33 9.42 -0.37 24.63
C ASP A 33 10.26 0.74 23.98
N GLY A 34 9.96 2.00 24.30
CA GLY A 34 10.63 3.18 23.75
C GLY A 34 10.00 3.82 22.52
N ASN A 35 8.88 3.27 22.01
CA ASN A 35 8.12 3.83 20.90
C ASN A 35 6.71 4.23 21.33
N ASP A 36 6.08 5.17 20.59
CA ASP A 36 4.66 5.47 20.75
C ASP A 36 3.83 4.28 20.26
N ASP A 37 3.01 3.71 21.13
CA ASP A 37 2.22 2.50 20.88
C ASP A 37 1.35 2.62 19.63
N SER A 38 0.67 3.76 19.44
CA SER A 38 -0.25 3.95 18.33
C SER A 38 0.50 4.07 17.01
N VAL A 39 1.60 4.81 17.00
CA VAL A 39 2.44 5.01 15.81
C VAL A 39 3.13 3.71 15.43
N LEU A 40 3.63 2.95 16.39
CA LEU A 40 4.28 1.67 16.15
C LEU A 40 3.26 0.64 15.61
N ALA A 41 2.07 0.53 16.22
CA ALA A 41 1.02 -0.37 15.77
C ALA A 41 0.63 -0.08 14.31
N ASP A 42 0.41 1.19 13.96
CA ASP A 42 0.08 1.61 12.60
C ASP A 42 1.18 1.26 11.60
N LYS A 43 2.46 1.40 12.01
CA LYS A 43 3.63 1.08 11.19
C LYS A 43 3.81 -0.42 10.97
N VAL A 44 3.69 -1.22 12.04
CA VAL A 44 3.80 -2.69 11.93
C VAL A 44 2.69 -3.24 11.03
N ALA A 45 1.46 -2.76 11.21
CA ALA A 45 0.32 -3.21 10.41
C ALA A 45 0.29 -2.63 8.97
N GLU A 46 1.19 -1.73 8.60
CA GLU A 46 1.30 -1.19 7.23
C GLU A 46 1.86 -2.22 6.24
N TYR A 47 2.61 -3.22 6.72
CA TYR A 47 3.22 -4.25 5.88
C TYR A 47 2.55 -5.60 6.10
N LEU A 48 2.32 -6.34 5.01
CA LEU A 48 1.76 -7.68 5.09
C LEU A 48 2.75 -8.70 5.66
N PRO A 49 2.32 -9.59 6.57
CA PRO A 49 3.07 -10.77 6.95
C PRO A 49 3.45 -11.61 5.73
N LEU A 50 4.58 -12.31 5.80
CA LEU A 50 5.10 -13.10 4.67
C LEU A 50 4.08 -14.13 4.16
N GLU A 51 3.37 -14.78 5.06
CA GLU A 51 2.35 -15.79 4.69
C GLU A 51 1.19 -15.17 3.91
N VAL A 52 0.63 -14.05 4.39
CA VAL A 52 -0.46 -13.33 3.71
C VAL A 52 0.01 -12.81 2.35
N ARG A 53 1.22 -12.26 2.28
CA ARG A 53 1.83 -11.78 1.04
C ARG A 53 2.00 -12.91 0.01
N ASN A 54 2.40 -14.12 0.45
CA ASN A 54 2.53 -15.28 -0.43
C ASN A 54 1.17 -15.79 -0.93
N LYS A 55 0.14 -15.82 -0.08
CA LYS A 55 -1.23 -16.19 -0.47
C LYS A 55 -1.84 -15.21 -1.48
N THR A 56 -1.50 -13.94 -1.37
CA THR A 56 -2.10 -12.87 -2.20
C THR A 56 -1.23 -12.42 -3.37
N LYS A 57 -0.05 -13.03 -3.58
CA LYS A 57 0.95 -12.59 -4.56
C LYS A 57 0.43 -12.47 -5.99
N TYR A 58 -0.42 -13.40 -6.43
CA TYR A 58 -0.97 -13.39 -7.79
C TYR A 58 -1.89 -12.19 -8.03
N TYR A 59 -2.76 -11.88 -7.08
CA TYR A 59 -3.61 -10.69 -7.15
C TYR A 59 -2.77 -9.41 -7.16
N ASN A 60 -1.72 -9.38 -6.34
CA ASN A 60 -0.80 -8.25 -6.32
C ASN A 60 -0.07 -8.07 -7.66
N TYR A 61 0.34 -9.16 -8.32
CA TYR A 61 0.94 -9.09 -9.65
C TYR A 61 -0.02 -8.57 -10.72
N ILE A 62 -1.31 -8.93 -10.66
CA ILE A 62 -2.33 -8.38 -11.56
C ILE A 62 -2.45 -6.86 -11.38
N ILE A 63 -2.49 -6.39 -10.13
CA ILE A 63 -2.55 -4.96 -9.82
C ILE A 63 -1.30 -4.23 -10.33
N ILE A 64 -0.11 -4.78 -10.10
CA ILE A 64 1.15 -4.21 -10.61
C ILE A 64 1.15 -4.18 -12.14
N PHE A 65 0.70 -5.23 -12.81
CA PHE A 65 0.59 -5.30 -14.27
C PHE A 65 -0.35 -4.22 -14.81
N LEU A 66 -1.53 -4.04 -14.20
CA LEU A 66 -2.46 -2.96 -14.53
C LEU A 66 -1.82 -1.57 -14.33
N LEU A 67 -1.05 -1.37 -13.25
CA LEU A 67 -0.33 -0.12 -13.02
C LEU A 67 0.66 0.18 -14.14
N VAL A 68 1.45 -0.82 -14.56
CA VAL A 68 2.45 -0.67 -15.63
C VAL A 68 1.79 -0.34 -16.97
N ILE A 69 0.70 -1.04 -17.32
CA ILE A 69 -0.05 -0.75 -18.56
C ILE A 69 -0.60 0.68 -18.55
N ASN A 70 -1.23 1.07 -17.44
CA ASN A 70 -1.79 2.42 -17.30
C ASN A 70 -0.71 3.49 -17.41
N ALA A 71 0.44 3.30 -16.76
CA ALA A 71 1.57 4.22 -16.84
C ALA A 71 2.11 4.36 -18.27
N ALA A 72 2.27 3.24 -18.98
CA ALA A 72 2.72 3.21 -20.37
C ALA A 72 1.74 3.94 -21.31
N LEU A 73 0.43 3.70 -21.16
CA LEU A 73 -0.60 4.34 -21.98
C LEU A 73 -0.79 5.83 -21.68
N SER A 74 -0.36 6.29 -20.51
CA SER A 74 -0.47 7.71 -20.16
C SER A 74 0.46 8.58 -20.99
N MET A 75 1.58 8.04 -21.47
CA MET A 75 2.67 8.75 -22.18
C MET A 75 3.14 10.03 -21.45
N ASN A 76 2.93 10.09 -20.14
CA ASN A 76 3.29 11.22 -19.30
C ASN A 76 4.42 10.84 -18.37
N PHE A 77 5.55 11.53 -18.49
CA PHE A 77 6.76 11.24 -17.73
C PHE A 77 6.54 11.31 -16.20
N LEU A 78 5.75 12.28 -15.73
CA LEU A 78 5.43 12.40 -14.30
C LEU A 78 4.61 11.19 -13.80
N VAL A 79 3.64 10.74 -14.59
CA VAL A 79 2.83 9.55 -14.28
C VAL A 79 3.70 8.31 -14.19
N ILE A 80 4.66 8.16 -15.11
CA ILE A 80 5.60 7.03 -15.13
C ILE A 80 6.48 7.04 -13.87
N ILE A 81 7.03 8.18 -13.47
CA ILE A 81 7.83 8.31 -12.25
C ILE A 81 7.00 7.94 -11.01
N LEU A 82 5.79 8.49 -10.88
CA LEU A 82 4.93 8.19 -9.74
C LEU A 82 4.50 6.73 -9.70
N ALA A 83 4.21 6.12 -10.86
CA ALA A 83 3.91 4.69 -10.97
C ALA A 83 5.11 3.82 -10.55
N PHE A 84 6.34 4.25 -10.87
CA PHE A 84 7.55 3.57 -10.43
C PHE A 84 7.69 3.56 -8.90
N PHE A 85 7.43 4.67 -8.22
CA PHE A 85 7.40 4.69 -6.76
C PHE A 85 6.31 3.78 -6.19
N LEU A 86 5.09 3.84 -6.74
CA LEU A 86 3.98 2.96 -6.32
C LEU A 86 4.32 1.48 -6.50
N PHE A 87 5.01 1.11 -7.58
CA PHE A 87 5.46 -0.26 -7.82
C PHE A 87 6.25 -0.83 -6.63
N PHE A 88 7.17 -0.06 -6.05
CA PHE A 88 7.94 -0.53 -4.89
C PHE A 88 7.06 -0.76 -3.66
N TYR A 89 6.14 0.16 -3.36
CA TYR A 89 5.19 -0.02 -2.25
C TYR A 89 4.32 -1.27 -2.43
N LEU A 90 3.81 -1.49 -3.64
CA LEU A 90 2.98 -2.66 -3.95
C LEU A 90 3.79 -3.95 -3.90
N LYS A 91 5.02 -3.96 -4.43
CA LYS A 91 5.93 -5.11 -4.37
C LYS A 91 6.25 -5.53 -2.94
N GLU A 92 6.37 -4.58 -2.02
CA GLU A 92 6.61 -4.83 -0.61
C GLU A 92 5.34 -5.24 0.16
N GLY A 93 4.15 -5.22 -0.47
CA GLY A 93 2.87 -5.46 0.20
C GLY A 93 2.52 -4.38 1.22
N ASN A 94 2.87 -3.13 0.91
CA ASN A 94 2.63 -2.00 1.79
C ASN A 94 1.21 -1.44 1.59
N GLY A 95 0.40 -1.38 2.66
CA GLY A 95 -0.99 -0.91 2.64
C GLY A 95 -1.14 0.53 2.20
N PHE A 96 -0.16 1.39 2.50
CA PHE A 96 -0.14 2.78 2.02
C PHE A 96 -0.13 2.86 0.49
N GLY A 97 0.64 1.97 -0.17
CA GLY A 97 0.70 1.91 -1.63
C GLY A 97 -0.67 1.68 -2.29
N TYR A 98 -1.48 0.77 -1.75
CA TYR A 98 -2.83 0.49 -2.28
C TYR A 98 -3.78 1.66 -2.08
N ARG A 99 -3.69 2.38 -0.97
CA ARG A 99 -4.52 3.58 -0.69
C ARG A 99 -4.16 4.74 -1.62
N ILE A 100 -2.87 5.02 -1.78
CA ILE A 100 -2.38 6.07 -2.67
C ILE A 100 -2.69 5.74 -4.12
N MET A 101 -2.62 4.47 -4.54
CA MET A 101 -2.97 4.03 -5.89
C MET A 101 -4.41 4.39 -6.26
N PHE A 102 -5.36 4.29 -5.33
CA PHE A 102 -6.74 4.73 -5.58
C PHE A 102 -6.81 6.23 -5.88
N LEU A 103 -6.17 7.07 -5.05
CA LEU A 103 -6.11 8.52 -5.28
C LEU A 103 -5.38 8.86 -6.59
N PHE A 104 -4.28 8.18 -6.87
CA PHE A 104 -3.51 8.33 -8.09
C PHE A 104 -4.35 7.99 -9.33
N SER A 105 -5.16 6.92 -9.26
CA SER A 105 -6.09 6.56 -10.34
C SER A 105 -7.14 7.63 -10.59
N LEU A 106 -7.75 8.19 -9.56
CA LEU A 106 -8.72 9.28 -9.68
C LEU A 106 -8.11 10.53 -10.35
N LEU A 107 -6.90 10.93 -9.94
CA LEU A 107 -6.20 12.07 -10.54
C LEU A 107 -5.89 11.83 -12.02
N ASN A 108 -5.51 10.60 -12.39
CA ASN A 108 -5.22 10.29 -13.80
C ASN A 108 -6.49 10.19 -14.66
N ILE A 109 -7.63 9.77 -14.10
CA ILE A 109 -8.92 9.87 -14.81
C ILE A 109 -9.25 11.33 -15.11
N MET A 110 -9.17 12.21 -14.11
CA MET A 110 -9.43 13.66 -14.31
C MET A 110 -8.46 14.26 -15.34
N TYR A 111 -7.18 13.90 -15.25
CA TYR A 111 -6.16 14.35 -16.19
C TYR A 111 -6.45 13.88 -17.62
N ALA A 112 -6.87 12.61 -17.81
CA ALA A 112 -7.21 12.08 -19.12
C ALA A 112 -8.37 12.86 -19.77
N PHE A 113 -9.41 13.19 -19.03
CA PHE A 113 -10.53 14.00 -19.54
C PHE A 113 -10.08 15.41 -19.97
N TYR A 114 -9.12 15.99 -19.28
CA TYR A 114 -8.67 17.35 -19.55
C TYR A 114 -7.66 17.45 -20.71
N THR A 115 -6.78 16.43 -20.87
CA THR A 115 -5.63 16.55 -21.78
C THR A 115 -5.69 15.64 -22.99
N ASP A 116 -6.51 14.59 -22.98
CA ASP A 116 -6.48 13.59 -24.05
C ASP A 116 -7.24 14.05 -25.30
N LYS A 117 -6.47 14.33 -26.33
CA LYS A 117 -6.98 14.66 -27.68
C LYS A 117 -6.98 13.45 -28.64
N THR A 118 -6.57 12.28 -28.16
CA THR A 118 -6.37 11.07 -28.99
C THR A 118 -7.64 10.23 -29.18
N GLY A 119 -8.74 10.57 -28.52
CA GLY A 119 -9.96 9.77 -28.52
C GLY A 119 -9.89 8.52 -27.63
N LEU A 120 -8.78 8.31 -26.92
CA LEU A 120 -8.59 7.16 -26.00
C LEU A 120 -9.05 7.45 -24.57
N VAL A 121 -9.72 8.58 -24.32
CA VAL A 121 -10.19 8.98 -22.98
C VAL A 121 -10.99 7.88 -22.31
N LEU A 122 -11.93 7.24 -23.01
CA LEU A 122 -12.76 6.17 -22.44
C LEU A 122 -11.91 4.96 -22.03
N VAL A 123 -10.99 4.54 -22.89
CA VAL A 123 -10.10 3.39 -22.59
C VAL A 123 -9.24 3.69 -21.36
N LYS A 124 -8.60 4.85 -21.31
CA LYS A 124 -7.80 5.29 -20.16
C LYS A 124 -8.64 5.37 -18.89
N THR A 125 -9.84 5.94 -18.97
CA THR A 125 -10.76 6.04 -17.82
C THR A 125 -11.13 4.67 -17.29
N VAL A 126 -11.49 3.71 -18.15
CA VAL A 126 -11.82 2.35 -17.75
C VAL A 126 -10.62 1.67 -17.08
N LEU A 127 -9.43 1.75 -17.67
CA LEU A 127 -8.22 1.13 -17.14
C LEU A 127 -7.79 1.73 -15.79
N TRP A 128 -7.84 3.05 -15.65
CA TRP A 128 -7.55 3.71 -14.36
C TRP A 128 -8.62 3.39 -13.30
N SER A 129 -9.89 3.29 -13.70
CA SER A 129 -10.98 2.90 -12.79
C SER A 129 -10.78 1.47 -12.29
N LEU A 130 -10.45 0.54 -13.19
CA LEU A 130 -10.16 -0.86 -12.81
C LEU A 130 -8.97 -0.94 -11.84
N LEU A 131 -7.91 -0.18 -12.08
CA LEU A 131 -6.75 -0.13 -11.19
C LEU A 131 -7.12 0.42 -9.81
N GLY A 132 -7.83 1.54 -9.74
CA GLY A 132 -8.24 2.17 -8.49
C GLY A 132 -9.18 1.29 -7.67
N ILE A 133 -10.19 0.71 -8.31
CA ILE A 133 -11.15 -0.21 -7.66
C ILE A 133 -10.43 -1.47 -7.17
N SER A 134 -9.59 -2.09 -8.01
CA SER A 134 -8.82 -3.28 -7.62
C SER A 134 -7.94 -3.01 -6.41
N GLY A 135 -7.28 -1.84 -6.35
CA GLY A 135 -6.44 -1.47 -5.23
C GLY A 135 -7.19 -1.30 -3.93
N ILE A 136 -8.33 -0.59 -3.93
CA ILE A 136 -9.11 -0.40 -2.70
C ILE A 136 -9.80 -1.69 -2.24
N LEU A 137 -10.25 -2.54 -3.17
CA LEU A 137 -10.82 -3.85 -2.85
C LEU A 137 -9.74 -4.75 -2.25
N PHE A 138 -8.56 -4.84 -2.85
CA PHE A 138 -7.45 -5.60 -2.31
C PHE A 138 -7.09 -5.12 -0.90
N TYR A 139 -6.97 -3.78 -0.72
CA TYR A 139 -6.71 -3.22 0.60
C TYR A 139 -7.75 -3.66 1.63
N LYS A 140 -9.04 -3.56 1.33
CA LYS A 140 -10.13 -3.94 2.25
C LYS A 140 -10.15 -5.43 2.58
N LEU A 141 -9.84 -6.28 1.59
CA LEU A 141 -9.86 -7.74 1.76
C LEU A 141 -8.65 -8.27 2.52
N VAL A 142 -7.51 -7.63 2.35
CA VAL A 142 -6.23 -8.13 2.90
C VAL A 142 -5.85 -7.42 4.20
N PHE A 143 -6.05 -6.10 4.29
CA PHE A 143 -5.78 -5.32 5.50
C PHE A 143 -7.03 -5.22 6.39
N THR A 144 -7.60 -6.38 6.77
CA THR A 144 -8.83 -6.45 7.57
C THR A 144 -8.70 -5.81 8.96
N ASN A 145 -7.48 -5.77 9.48
CA ASN A 145 -7.10 -5.16 10.75
C ASN A 145 -6.93 -3.64 10.68
N LYS A 146 -7.09 -3.01 9.51
CA LYS A 146 -6.96 -1.56 9.34
C LYS A 146 -8.26 -0.90 8.88
N THR A 147 -8.38 0.39 9.19
CA THR A 147 -9.41 1.27 8.62
C THR A 147 -8.96 1.77 7.25
N ILE A 148 -9.87 2.34 6.46
CA ILE A 148 -9.53 2.99 5.18
C ILE A 148 -8.55 4.15 5.38
N SER A 149 -8.62 4.86 6.52
CA SER A 149 -7.64 5.90 6.87
C SER A 149 -6.26 5.36 7.22
N GLY A 150 -6.10 4.04 7.34
CA GLY A 150 -4.84 3.36 7.60
C GLY A 150 -4.50 3.15 9.07
N LYS A 151 -5.41 3.49 9.99
CA LYS A 151 -5.24 3.23 11.42
C LYS A 151 -5.58 1.78 11.75
N VAL A 152 -4.80 1.17 12.64
CA VAL A 152 -5.07 -0.18 13.16
C VAL A 152 -6.35 -0.17 13.99
N LYS A 153 -7.16 -1.19 13.81
CA LYS A 153 -8.36 -1.42 14.63
C LYS A 153 -7.96 -1.93 16.00
N LYS A 154 -8.79 -1.65 16.97
CA LYS A 154 -8.69 -2.19 18.32
C LYS A 154 -9.84 -3.14 18.60
N ASP A 155 -9.61 -4.12 19.47
CA ASP A 155 -10.63 -5.01 19.98
C ASP A 155 -11.46 -4.36 21.09
N LYS A 156 -12.41 -5.11 21.68
CA LYS A 156 -13.27 -4.62 22.78
C LYS A 156 -12.50 -4.29 24.07
N ASN A 157 -11.27 -4.80 24.19
CA ASN A 157 -10.37 -4.60 25.33
C ASN A 157 -9.31 -3.53 25.05
N ASP A 158 -9.49 -2.72 23.99
CA ASP A 158 -8.57 -1.66 23.54
C ASP A 158 -7.19 -2.16 23.05
N ASN A 159 -7.04 -3.48 22.77
CA ASN A 159 -5.82 -4.03 22.19
C ASN A 159 -5.80 -3.91 20.67
N TYR A 160 -4.62 -3.65 20.10
CA TYR A 160 -4.45 -3.58 18.64
C TYR A 160 -4.63 -4.97 18.00
N ILE A 161 -5.39 -5.00 16.88
CA ILE A 161 -5.64 -6.21 16.08
C ILE A 161 -4.56 -6.30 15.00
N PHE A 162 -3.78 -7.38 15.01
CA PHE A 162 -2.75 -7.65 14.00
C PHE A 162 -3.16 -8.81 13.09
N LEU A 163 -2.57 -8.86 11.90
CA LEU A 163 -2.63 -10.03 11.00
C LEU A 163 -1.58 -11.04 11.46
N ASP A 164 -1.98 -12.27 11.69
CA ASP A 164 -1.10 -13.40 12.02
C ASP A 164 -0.95 -14.34 10.81
#